data_5ec8fffc2dfd1ba108b448c66b92cae6
#
_entry.id   5ec8fffc2dfd1ba108b448c66b92cae6
#
_cell.length_a   1.000
_cell.length_b   1.000
_cell.length_c   1.000
_cell.angle_alpha   90.00
_cell.angle_beta   90.00
_cell.angle_gamma   90.00
#
_symmetry.space_group_name_H-M   'P 1'
#
loop_
_entity.id
_entity.type
_entity.pdbx_description
1 polymer ?
#
loop_
_entity_poly.entity_id
_entity_poly.type
_entity_poly.pdbx_seq_one_letter_code
_entity_poly.pdbx_strand_id
1 'polypeptide(L)'
;MLHQTALFPPVSWFRQLAQCQAEAYIDTRENFRKQTIRNRYTIATATGPQTLSVPVEGSKHANICDIRISDHNNWRRLHWQALATAYGSSPFFEYYADDIEPFFHKRTPQENAESRYNWDFLLQYNMEIIETLCDIIGIKAPQLLPHDDALTVPLVTAGVQSAPGEIRIDGQSEPELKPYYQVFQSRQGFLPDMSILDLLFNMGPESILVLKDLPPLIP
;
A
#
# COMPACT_ATOMS: atom_id res chain seq x y z
N MET A 1 11.32 -10.33 8.02
CA MET A 1 11.01 -8.92 8.34
C MET A 1 9.52 -8.79 8.62
N LEU A 2 9.10 -8.02 9.62
CA LEU A 2 7.68 -7.85 9.98
C LEU A 2 7.20 -6.47 9.54
N HIS A 3 6.11 -6.43 8.76
CA HIS A 3 5.47 -5.21 8.30
C HIS A 3 4.08 -5.07 8.92
N GLN A 4 3.62 -3.84 9.11
CA GLN A 4 2.20 -3.57 9.36
C GLN A 4 1.41 -3.68 8.05
N THR A 5 0.12 -4.03 8.15
CA THR A 5 -0.75 -3.98 6.96
C THR A 5 -0.94 -2.53 6.49
N ALA A 6 -1.08 -2.35 5.18
CA ALA A 6 -1.26 -1.03 4.58
C ALA A 6 -2.16 -1.10 3.35
N LEU A 7 -3.00 -0.08 3.18
CA LEU A 7 -3.88 0.10 2.04
C LEU A 7 -3.13 0.86 0.94
N PHE A 8 -2.96 0.28 -0.25
CA PHE A 8 -2.16 0.88 -1.32
C PHE A 8 -0.91 1.55 -0.75
N PRO A 9 0.04 0.76 -0.17
CA PRO A 9 1.11 1.24 0.68
C PRO A 9 1.92 2.37 0.06
N PRO A 10 2.58 3.23 0.87
CA PRO A 10 3.48 4.25 0.36
C PRO A 10 4.73 3.64 -0.29
N VAL A 11 5.43 4.42 -1.12
CA VAL A 11 6.65 4.00 -1.82
C VAL A 11 7.70 3.51 -0.84
N SER A 12 7.88 4.16 0.32
CA SER A 12 8.82 3.74 1.36
C SER A 12 8.56 2.32 1.89
N TRP A 13 7.30 1.95 2.06
CA TRP A 13 6.90 0.62 2.50
C TRP A 13 7.31 -0.45 1.48
N PHE A 14 7.03 -0.20 0.18
CA PHE A 14 7.42 -1.09 -0.91
C PHE A 14 8.94 -1.15 -1.11
N ARG A 15 9.63 -0.03 -0.89
CA ARG A 15 11.09 0.01 -0.91
C ARG A 15 11.71 -0.91 0.15
N GLN A 16 11.20 -0.85 1.39
CA GLN A 16 11.65 -1.76 2.45
C GLN A 16 11.40 -3.22 2.07
N LEU A 17 10.24 -3.53 1.50
CA LEU A 17 9.90 -4.87 1.03
C LEU A 17 10.83 -5.32 -0.11
N ALA A 18 11.06 -4.48 -1.13
CA ALA A 18 11.88 -4.79 -2.29
C ALA A 18 13.37 -4.98 -1.96
N GLN A 19 13.86 -4.33 -0.90
CA GLN A 19 15.23 -4.43 -0.42
C GLN A 19 15.41 -5.55 0.63
N CYS A 20 14.32 -6.13 1.11
CA CYS A 20 14.37 -7.20 2.09
C CYS A 20 14.91 -8.48 1.48
N GLN A 21 16.05 -8.98 1.99
CA GLN A 21 16.63 -10.27 1.56
C GLN A 21 16.03 -11.48 2.29
N ALA A 22 15.36 -11.23 3.42
CA ALA A 22 14.70 -12.25 4.24
C ALA A 22 13.22 -12.38 3.88
N GLU A 23 12.54 -13.38 4.43
CA GLU A 23 11.10 -13.47 4.31
C GLU A 23 10.40 -12.31 5.01
N ALA A 24 9.39 -11.75 4.34
CA ALA A 24 8.58 -10.66 4.84
C ALA A 24 7.21 -11.19 5.32
N TYR A 25 6.74 -10.67 6.45
CA TYR A 25 5.47 -11.05 7.04
C TYR A 25 4.64 -9.80 7.39
N ILE A 26 3.32 -9.92 7.30
CA ILE A 26 2.37 -8.94 7.81
C ILE A 26 1.91 -9.37 9.20
N ASP A 27 1.97 -8.45 10.16
CA ASP A 27 1.53 -8.73 11.54
C ASP A 27 0.01 -8.80 11.63
N THR A 28 -0.51 -10.00 11.88
CA THR A 28 -1.95 -10.23 12.07
C THR A 28 -2.43 -9.96 13.50
N ARG A 29 -1.50 -9.71 14.43
CA ARG A 29 -1.78 -9.50 15.86
C ARG A 29 -1.87 -8.03 16.24
N GLU A 30 -1.57 -7.13 15.29
CA GLU A 30 -1.61 -5.70 15.57
C GLU A 30 -3.03 -5.19 15.88
N ASN A 31 -3.09 -4.21 16.75
CA ASN A 31 -4.34 -3.49 17.00
C ASN A 31 -4.58 -2.43 15.93
N PHE A 32 -5.82 -2.38 15.44
CA PHE A 32 -6.21 -1.38 14.46
C PHE A 32 -6.09 0.04 15.02
N ARG A 33 -5.44 0.92 14.27
CA ARG A 33 -5.37 2.35 14.54
C ARG A 33 -6.02 3.11 13.39
N LYS A 34 -7.08 3.87 13.71
CA LYS A 34 -7.76 4.73 12.73
C LYS A 34 -6.81 5.81 12.21
N GLN A 35 -7.04 6.24 10.96
CA GLN A 35 -6.32 7.34 10.33
C GLN A 35 -4.81 7.07 10.11
N THR A 36 -4.48 5.82 9.84
CA THR A 36 -3.13 5.38 9.51
C THR A 36 -3.11 4.76 8.11
N ILE A 37 -1.94 4.36 7.64
CA ILE A 37 -1.78 3.68 6.34
C ILE A 37 -2.58 2.38 6.22
N ARG A 38 -3.13 1.83 7.33
CA ARG A 38 -3.97 0.62 7.31
C ARG A 38 -5.25 0.78 6.51
N ASN A 39 -5.86 1.96 6.59
CA ASN A 39 -7.10 2.29 5.88
C ASN A 39 -7.04 3.61 5.11
N ARG A 40 -5.83 4.15 4.87
CA ARG A 40 -5.60 5.40 4.14
C ARG A 40 -4.40 5.26 3.22
N TYR A 41 -4.48 5.97 2.09
CA TYR A 41 -3.34 6.17 1.19
C TYR A 41 -3.38 7.59 0.63
N THR A 42 -2.24 8.09 0.18
CA THR A 42 -2.12 9.46 -0.32
C THR A 42 -1.69 9.42 -1.78
N ILE A 43 -2.36 10.19 -2.61
CA ILE A 43 -2.09 10.33 -4.04
C ILE A 43 -1.62 11.75 -4.36
N ALA A 44 -0.85 11.90 -5.42
CA ALA A 44 -0.48 13.20 -5.98
C ALA A 44 -1.61 13.70 -6.89
N THR A 45 -2.09 14.93 -6.68
CA THR A 45 -3.08 15.57 -7.54
C THR A 45 -2.57 16.89 -8.08
N ALA A 46 -3.30 17.52 -9.00
CA ALA A 46 -2.94 18.83 -9.55
C ALA A 46 -2.85 19.96 -8.50
N THR A 47 -3.47 19.75 -7.33
CA THR A 47 -3.52 20.76 -6.23
C THR A 47 -2.70 20.35 -5.02
N GLY A 48 -1.95 19.25 -5.07
CA GLY A 48 -1.13 18.74 -3.98
C GLY A 48 -1.54 17.34 -3.54
N PRO A 49 -1.00 16.84 -2.44
CA PRO A 49 -1.30 15.52 -1.94
C PRO A 49 -2.76 15.43 -1.46
N GLN A 50 -3.44 14.36 -1.84
CA GLN A 50 -4.80 14.04 -1.41
C GLN A 50 -4.83 12.69 -0.70
N THR A 51 -5.32 12.67 0.54
CA THR A 51 -5.50 11.42 1.29
C THR A 51 -6.87 10.84 1.07
N LEU A 52 -6.92 9.58 0.64
CA LEU A 52 -8.13 8.79 0.47
C LEU A 52 -8.25 7.78 1.62
N SER A 53 -9.48 7.57 2.12
CA SER A 53 -9.71 6.74 3.30
C SER A 53 -10.83 5.74 3.04
N VAL A 54 -10.55 4.46 3.27
CA VAL A 54 -11.58 3.42 3.28
C VAL A 54 -12.32 3.47 4.62
N PRO A 55 -13.65 3.63 4.61
CA PRO A 55 -14.43 3.59 5.83
C PRO A 55 -14.45 2.18 6.42
N VAL A 56 -14.33 2.08 7.73
CA VAL A 56 -14.29 0.79 8.43
C VAL A 56 -15.18 0.76 9.65
N GLU A 57 -15.66 -0.43 9.97
CA GLU A 57 -16.42 -0.76 11.17
C GLU A 57 -15.54 -1.53 12.15
N GLY A 58 -15.64 -1.19 13.42
CA GLY A 58 -14.86 -1.80 14.49
C GLY A 58 -14.42 -0.81 15.55
N SER A 59 -14.00 -1.31 16.71
CA SER A 59 -13.49 -0.48 17.80
C SER A 59 -12.08 0.01 17.52
N LYS A 60 -11.66 1.10 18.21
CA LYS A 60 -10.32 1.68 18.04
C LYS A 60 -9.16 0.75 18.44
N HIS A 61 -9.45 -0.34 19.15
CA HIS A 61 -8.46 -1.28 19.69
C HIS A 61 -8.78 -2.73 19.30
N ALA A 62 -9.68 -2.93 18.32
CA ALA A 62 -9.94 -4.26 17.79
C ALA A 62 -8.70 -4.79 17.09
N ASN A 63 -8.55 -6.11 17.07
CA ASN A 63 -7.54 -6.75 16.25
C ASN A 63 -7.77 -6.41 14.78
N ILE A 64 -6.69 -6.23 14.03
CA ILE A 64 -6.76 -5.88 12.61
C ILE A 64 -7.53 -6.93 11.79
N CYS A 65 -7.51 -8.19 12.21
CA CYS A 65 -8.25 -9.28 11.57
C CYS A 65 -9.77 -9.11 11.66
N ASP A 66 -10.27 -8.39 12.68
CA ASP A 66 -11.70 -8.22 12.95
C ASP A 66 -12.29 -6.95 12.33
N ILE A 67 -11.45 -6.11 11.73
CA ILE A 67 -11.90 -4.84 11.14
C ILE A 67 -12.58 -5.11 9.81
N ARG A 68 -13.85 -4.67 9.71
CA ARG A 68 -14.64 -4.78 8.49
C ARG A 68 -14.63 -3.49 7.69
N ILE A 69 -14.66 -3.63 6.38
CA ILE A 69 -14.86 -2.50 5.46
C ILE A 69 -16.34 -2.15 5.43
N SER A 70 -16.64 -0.85 5.52
CA SER A 70 -17.98 -0.31 5.37
C SER A 70 -18.18 0.24 3.98
N ASP A 71 -19.35 0.00 3.39
CA ASP A 71 -19.69 0.52 2.05
C ASP A 71 -20.39 1.90 2.10
N HIS A 72 -20.29 2.61 3.22
CA HIS A 72 -20.86 3.96 3.33
C HIS A 72 -20.20 4.95 2.34
N ASN A 73 -21.01 5.90 1.84
CA ASN A 73 -20.54 7.05 1.04
C ASN A 73 -19.96 6.73 -0.34
N ASN A 74 -20.27 5.59 -0.95
CA ASN A 74 -19.79 5.24 -2.30
C ASN A 74 -18.27 5.44 -2.49
N TRP A 75 -17.49 5.19 -1.43
CA TRP A 75 -16.06 5.48 -1.41
C TRP A 75 -15.31 4.80 -2.57
N ARG A 76 -15.72 3.59 -2.97
CA ARG A 76 -15.08 2.85 -4.07
C ARG A 76 -15.09 3.67 -5.35
N ARG A 77 -16.27 4.13 -5.78
CA ARG A 77 -16.42 4.97 -6.96
C ARG A 77 -15.66 6.30 -6.83
N LEU A 78 -15.72 6.94 -5.65
CA LEU A 78 -15.02 8.21 -5.43
C LEU A 78 -13.50 8.05 -5.49
N HIS A 79 -12.95 6.96 -4.94
CA HIS A 79 -11.52 6.68 -5.01
C HIS A 79 -11.08 6.42 -6.45
N TRP A 80 -11.81 5.58 -7.20
CA TRP A 80 -11.48 5.34 -8.61
C TRP A 80 -11.52 6.63 -9.44
N GLN A 81 -12.55 7.45 -9.26
CA GLN A 81 -12.64 8.76 -9.93
C GLN A 81 -11.47 9.68 -9.57
N ALA A 82 -11.04 9.69 -8.30
CA ALA A 82 -9.88 10.47 -7.87
C ALA A 82 -8.60 9.98 -8.55
N LEU A 83 -8.38 8.66 -8.62
CA LEU A 83 -7.24 8.06 -9.33
C LEU A 83 -7.26 8.37 -10.82
N ALA A 84 -8.38 8.16 -11.50
CA ALA A 84 -8.53 8.46 -12.93
C ALA A 84 -8.32 9.96 -13.23
N THR A 85 -8.78 10.85 -12.35
CA THR A 85 -8.57 12.30 -12.48
C THR A 85 -7.10 12.67 -12.26
N ALA A 86 -6.44 12.06 -11.27
CA ALA A 86 -5.06 12.37 -10.93
C ALA A 86 -4.06 11.77 -11.93
N TYR A 87 -4.31 10.54 -12.39
CA TYR A 87 -3.32 9.77 -13.15
C TYR A 87 -3.71 9.43 -14.59
N GLY A 88 -4.92 9.80 -15.05
CA GLY A 88 -5.38 9.51 -16.41
C GLY A 88 -4.46 10.05 -17.53
N SER A 89 -3.60 11.03 -17.23
CA SER A 89 -2.56 11.52 -18.15
C SER A 89 -1.16 10.95 -17.86
N SER A 90 -1.01 10.09 -16.88
CA SER A 90 0.26 9.44 -16.57
C SER A 90 0.58 8.35 -17.59
N PRO A 91 1.87 8.14 -17.93
CA PRO A 91 2.26 7.28 -19.04
C PRO A 91 1.77 5.84 -18.96
N PHE A 92 1.59 5.30 -17.75
CA PHE A 92 1.25 3.89 -17.53
C PHE A 92 -0.10 3.69 -16.86
N PHE A 93 -0.92 4.74 -16.70
CA PHE A 93 -2.24 4.59 -16.05
C PHE A 93 -3.13 3.60 -16.80
N GLU A 94 -3.30 3.77 -18.11
CA GLU A 94 -4.14 2.89 -18.93
C GLU A 94 -3.63 1.44 -18.93
N TYR A 95 -2.30 1.25 -18.83
CA TYR A 95 -1.70 -0.08 -18.83
C TYR A 95 -2.03 -0.90 -17.59
N TYR A 96 -2.12 -0.24 -16.42
CA TYR A 96 -2.39 -0.90 -15.13
C TYR A 96 -3.83 -0.71 -14.63
N ALA A 97 -4.65 0.06 -15.33
CA ALA A 97 -6.02 0.36 -14.91
C ALA A 97 -6.84 -0.92 -14.71
N ASP A 98 -6.74 -1.88 -15.62
CA ASP A 98 -7.49 -3.13 -15.57
C ASP A 98 -7.12 -4.02 -14.38
N ASP A 99 -5.89 -3.91 -13.88
CA ASP A 99 -5.41 -4.65 -12.70
C ASP A 99 -5.84 -3.98 -11.38
N ILE A 100 -6.01 -2.65 -11.39
CA ILE A 100 -6.26 -1.84 -10.18
C ILE A 100 -7.73 -1.50 -10.01
N GLU A 101 -8.48 -1.24 -11.08
CA GLU A 101 -9.90 -0.87 -11.02
C GLU A 101 -10.77 -1.90 -10.27
N PRO A 102 -10.56 -3.23 -10.40
CA PRO A 102 -11.38 -4.23 -9.72
C PRO A 102 -11.46 -4.03 -8.20
N PHE A 103 -10.42 -3.49 -7.57
CA PHE A 103 -10.42 -3.19 -6.14
C PHE A 103 -11.44 -2.11 -5.74
N PHE A 104 -11.91 -1.32 -6.70
CA PHE A 104 -12.92 -0.29 -6.48
C PHE A 104 -14.33 -0.74 -6.86
N HIS A 105 -14.52 -2.03 -7.12
CA HIS A 105 -15.82 -2.66 -7.26
C HIS A 105 -16.19 -3.43 -5.99
N LYS A 106 -17.48 -3.50 -5.73
CA LYS A 106 -17.97 -4.33 -4.62
C LYS A 106 -18.08 -5.77 -5.10
N ARG A 107 -17.43 -6.70 -4.40
CA ARG A 107 -17.66 -8.12 -4.61
C ARG A 107 -19.01 -8.55 -4.05
N THR A 108 -19.64 -9.48 -4.74
CA THR A 108 -20.82 -10.19 -4.22
C THR A 108 -20.41 -11.15 -3.10
N PRO A 109 -21.34 -11.57 -2.23
CA PRO A 109 -21.04 -12.59 -1.22
C PRO A 109 -20.47 -13.89 -1.78
N GLN A 110 -20.89 -14.29 -2.98
CA GLN A 110 -20.39 -15.48 -3.66
C GLN A 110 -18.94 -15.31 -4.10
N GLU A 111 -18.59 -14.20 -4.74
CA GLU A 111 -17.21 -13.89 -5.14
C GLU A 111 -16.28 -13.84 -3.93
N ASN A 112 -16.72 -13.28 -2.81
CA ASN A 112 -15.97 -13.28 -1.55
C ASN A 112 -15.77 -14.68 -0.98
N ALA A 113 -16.76 -15.57 -1.11
CA ALA A 113 -16.68 -16.95 -0.61
C ALA A 113 -15.77 -17.84 -1.46
N GLU A 114 -15.69 -17.57 -2.77
CA GLU A 114 -14.87 -18.33 -3.73
C GLU A 114 -13.43 -17.80 -3.81
N SER A 115 -13.19 -16.57 -3.36
CA SER A 115 -11.85 -15.95 -3.37
C SER A 115 -11.01 -16.38 -2.16
N ARG A 116 -9.69 -16.38 -2.33
CA ARG A 116 -8.72 -16.58 -1.25
C ARG A 116 -8.88 -15.53 -0.15
N TYR A 117 -9.27 -14.30 -0.51
CA TYR A 117 -9.42 -13.16 0.38
C TYR A 117 -10.86 -12.65 0.39
N ASN A 118 -11.42 -12.51 1.58
CA ASN A 118 -12.75 -11.92 1.77
C ASN A 118 -12.60 -10.39 1.97
N TRP A 119 -13.09 -9.61 1.01
CA TRP A 119 -13.00 -8.15 1.01
C TRP A 119 -13.92 -7.43 2.01
N ASP A 120 -14.71 -8.17 2.76
CA ASP A 120 -15.42 -7.60 3.91
C ASP A 120 -14.45 -7.26 5.04
N PHE A 121 -13.25 -7.87 5.07
CA PHE A 121 -12.24 -7.65 6.09
C PHE A 121 -11.07 -6.81 5.56
N LEU A 122 -10.74 -5.74 6.30
CA LEU A 122 -9.69 -4.79 5.90
C LEU A 122 -8.32 -5.46 5.66
N LEU A 123 -7.91 -6.36 6.57
CA LEU A 123 -6.64 -7.07 6.43
C LEU A 123 -6.58 -7.89 5.15
N GLN A 124 -7.65 -8.63 4.86
CA GLN A 124 -7.70 -9.50 3.70
C GLN A 124 -7.76 -8.70 2.39
N TYR A 125 -8.52 -7.61 2.36
CA TYR A 125 -8.55 -6.67 1.25
C TYR A 125 -7.17 -6.06 0.97
N ASN A 126 -6.48 -5.59 2.01
CA ASN A 126 -5.13 -5.05 1.88
C ASN A 126 -4.13 -6.09 1.39
N MET A 127 -4.25 -7.35 1.84
CA MET A 127 -3.35 -8.42 1.41
C MET A 127 -3.47 -8.71 -0.08
N GLU A 128 -4.68 -8.79 -0.62
CA GLU A 128 -4.87 -9.01 -2.05
C GLU A 128 -4.32 -7.84 -2.89
N ILE A 129 -4.53 -6.60 -2.43
CA ILE A 129 -3.91 -5.41 -3.05
C ILE A 129 -2.39 -5.52 -3.05
N ILE A 130 -1.78 -5.86 -1.90
CA ILE A 130 -0.33 -5.97 -1.78
C ILE A 130 0.22 -7.09 -2.67
N GLU A 131 -0.42 -8.26 -2.71
CA GLU A 131 -0.02 -9.37 -3.58
C GLU A 131 -0.08 -8.96 -5.05
N THR A 132 -1.20 -8.38 -5.50
CA THR A 132 -1.36 -7.91 -6.88
C THR A 132 -0.27 -6.90 -7.25
N LEU A 133 0.00 -5.91 -6.38
CA LEU A 133 1.04 -4.91 -6.63
C LEU A 133 2.44 -5.53 -6.64
N CYS A 134 2.70 -6.52 -5.78
CA CYS A 134 3.97 -7.26 -5.79
C CYS A 134 4.16 -8.03 -7.10
N ASP A 135 3.11 -8.67 -7.60
CA ASP A 135 3.13 -9.41 -8.88
C ASP A 135 3.39 -8.45 -10.05
N ILE A 136 2.71 -7.31 -10.09
CA ILE A 136 2.92 -6.27 -11.11
C ILE A 136 4.36 -5.74 -11.11
N ILE A 137 4.92 -5.49 -9.93
CA ILE A 137 6.28 -4.93 -9.77
C ILE A 137 7.37 -6.00 -9.94
N GLY A 138 7.01 -7.28 -9.79
CA GLY A 138 7.95 -8.41 -9.89
C GLY A 138 8.79 -8.61 -8.61
N ILE A 139 8.18 -8.43 -7.43
CA ILE A 139 8.79 -8.71 -6.12
C ILE A 139 8.00 -9.76 -5.34
N LYS A 140 8.66 -10.43 -4.39
CA LYS A 140 8.00 -11.42 -3.55
C LYS A 140 7.02 -10.73 -2.58
N ALA A 141 5.76 -11.17 -2.60
CA ALA A 141 4.77 -10.70 -1.65
C ALA A 141 5.07 -11.19 -0.22
N PRO A 142 4.74 -10.39 0.81
CA PRO A 142 4.84 -10.83 2.20
C PRO A 142 3.76 -11.87 2.51
N GLN A 143 3.98 -12.69 3.52
CA GLN A 143 3.01 -13.67 4.02
C GLN A 143 2.30 -13.13 5.26
N LEU A 144 1.08 -13.59 5.52
CA LEU A 144 0.44 -13.34 6.81
C LEU A 144 1.18 -14.11 7.90
N LEU A 145 1.57 -13.45 8.98
CA LEU A 145 2.14 -14.12 10.14
C LEU A 145 1.04 -14.97 10.79
N PRO A 146 1.23 -16.30 10.94
CA PRO A 146 0.22 -17.14 11.60
C PRO A 146 -0.06 -16.66 13.02
N HIS A 147 -1.32 -16.76 13.43
CA HIS A 147 -1.77 -16.34 14.76
C HIS A 147 -1.33 -17.29 15.89
N ASP A 148 -0.73 -18.43 15.53
CA ASP A 148 -0.36 -19.47 16.49
C ASP A 148 0.91 -19.05 17.27
N ASP A 149 0.81 -19.03 18.61
CA ASP A 149 1.87 -18.58 19.54
C ASP A 149 3.14 -19.44 19.51
N ALA A 150 3.17 -20.51 18.74
CA ALA A 150 4.27 -21.47 18.67
C ALA A 150 5.43 -21.06 17.76
N LEU A 151 5.25 -20.08 16.89
CA LEU A 151 6.33 -19.58 16.04
C LEU A 151 7.01 -18.39 16.71
N THR A 152 8.04 -18.63 17.50
CA THR A 152 9.10 -17.67 17.76
C THR A 152 9.83 -17.38 16.44
N VAL A 153 9.20 -16.61 15.56
CA VAL A 153 9.93 -15.94 14.49
C VAL A 153 10.91 -15.01 15.22
N PRO A 154 12.23 -15.13 15.01
CA PRO A 154 13.13 -14.14 15.55
C PRO A 154 12.64 -12.80 15.04
N LEU A 155 12.05 -12.00 15.91
CA LEU A 155 11.82 -10.59 15.69
C LEU A 155 13.19 -9.97 15.46
N VAL A 156 13.64 -9.92 14.23
CA VAL A 156 14.53 -8.86 13.82
C VAL A 156 13.63 -7.64 13.77
N THR A 157 13.25 -7.19 14.94
CA THR A 157 12.77 -5.84 15.16
C THR A 157 13.93 -4.92 14.79
N ALA A 158 13.99 -4.52 13.53
CA ALA A 158 14.48 -3.19 13.26
C ALA A 158 13.55 -2.30 14.09
N GLY A 159 14.06 -1.73 15.19
CA GLY A 159 13.31 -1.14 16.28
C GLY A 159 12.20 -0.21 15.83
N VAL A 160 10.99 -0.72 15.85
CA VAL A 160 9.79 0.07 15.61
C VAL A 160 9.21 0.42 16.98
N GLN A 161 9.66 1.51 17.55
CA GLN A 161 8.90 2.21 18.58
C GLN A 161 7.96 3.19 17.88
N SER A 162 6.69 2.84 17.91
CA SER A 162 5.62 3.53 17.21
C SER A 162 5.26 4.87 17.84
N ALA A 163 5.47 5.92 17.07
CA ALA A 163 4.59 7.09 17.14
C ALA A 163 3.50 6.98 16.04
N PRO A 164 2.30 7.54 16.23
CA PRO A 164 1.21 7.37 15.29
C PRO A 164 1.53 8.02 13.94
N GLY A 165 1.64 7.24 12.90
CA GLY A 165 1.83 7.70 11.51
C GLY A 165 3.25 7.64 10.96
N GLU A 166 4.23 7.22 11.73
CA GLU A 166 5.62 7.12 11.28
C GLU A 166 6.13 5.69 11.40
N ILE A 167 6.54 5.10 10.28
CA ILE A 167 7.46 3.96 10.28
C ILE A 167 8.83 4.56 10.62
N ARG A 168 9.20 4.58 11.89
CA ARG A 168 10.56 4.97 12.30
C ARG A 168 11.37 3.71 12.49
N ILE A 169 12.34 3.53 11.64
CA ILE A 169 13.50 2.69 11.90
C ILE A 169 14.38 3.48 12.88
N ASP A 170 14.73 2.88 14.03
CA ASP A 170 15.50 3.53 15.10
C ASP A 170 16.60 4.44 14.58
N GLY A 171 16.47 5.73 14.86
CA GLY A 171 17.56 6.72 14.86
C GLY A 171 18.24 7.01 13.51
N GLN A 172 17.90 6.32 12.45
CA GLN A 172 18.32 6.68 11.10
C GLN A 172 17.15 7.39 10.40
N SER A 173 17.37 8.63 9.99
CA SER A 173 16.50 9.26 8.99
C SER A 173 16.37 8.28 7.84
N GLU A 174 15.11 7.95 7.45
CA GLU A 174 14.90 7.15 6.24
C GLU A 174 15.73 7.78 5.11
N PRO A 175 16.50 6.97 4.36
CA PRO A 175 17.23 7.50 3.24
C PRO A 175 16.23 8.22 2.32
N GLU A 176 16.49 9.48 2.07
CA GLU A 176 15.64 10.37 1.27
C GLU A 176 15.26 9.64 -0.03
N LEU A 177 13.95 9.52 -0.29
CA LEU A 177 13.47 8.90 -1.52
C LEU A 177 13.99 9.73 -2.70
N LYS A 178 14.76 9.11 -3.58
CA LYS A 178 15.21 9.77 -4.80
C LYS A 178 14.00 10.21 -5.62
N PRO A 179 13.96 11.45 -6.08
CA PRO A 179 12.89 11.90 -6.95
C PRO A 179 12.77 11.00 -8.19
N TYR A 180 11.54 10.62 -8.50
CA TYR A 180 11.15 9.97 -9.75
C TYR A 180 10.16 10.87 -10.50
N TYR A 181 9.91 10.57 -11.77
CA TYR A 181 8.97 11.34 -12.56
C TYR A 181 7.56 11.29 -11.96
N GLN A 182 6.94 12.46 -11.77
CA GLN A 182 5.54 12.62 -11.38
C GLN A 182 4.87 13.63 -12.34
N VAL A 183 3.68 13.29 -12.82
CA VAL A 183 2.95 14.09 -13.83
C VAL A 183 2.75 15.55 -13.42
N PHE A 184 2.63 15.84 -12.12
CA PHE A 184 2.46 17.20 -11.59
C PHE A 184 3.75 17.85 -11.06
N GLN A 185 4.89 17.22 -11.22
CA GLN A 185 6.18 17.69 -10.64
C GLN A 185 6.56 19.10 -11.10
N SER A 186 6.22 19.47 -12.33
CA SER A 186 6.49 20.81 -12.87
C SER A 186 5.74 21.93 -12.14
N ARG A 187 4.61 21.62 -11.47
CA ARG A 187 3.77 22.60 -10.77
C ARG A 187 4.02 22.65 -9.27
N GLN A 188 4.37 21.53 -8.66
CA GLN A 188 4.37 21.36 -7.20
C GLN A 188 5.72 20.90 -6.65
N GLY A 189 6.69 20.61 -7.52
CA GLY A 189 7.88 19.87 -7.14
C GLY A 189 7.59 18.39 -6.92
N PHE A 190 8.59 17.67 -6.46
CA PHE A 190 8.45 16.26 -6.12
C PHE A 190 7.69 16.09 -4.81
N LEU A 191 6.66 15.27 -4.81
CA LEU A 191 5.89 14.87 -3.63
C LEU A 191 6.41 13.50 -3.14
N PRO A 192 7.19 13.45 -2.05
CA PRO A 192 7.76 12.20 -1.59
C PRO A 192 6.70 11.30 -0.96
N ASP A 193 6.98 10.02 -0.98
CA ASP A 193 6.25 8.97 -0.24
C ASP A 193 4.74 8.91 -0.49
N MET A 194 4.33 9.16 -1.73
CA MET A 194 2.97 8.90 -2.17
C MET A 194 2.69 7.39 -2.18
N SER A 195 1.42 7.01 -2.36
CA SER A 195 1.05 5.61 -2.62
C SER A 195 1.91 5.02 -3.73
N ILE A 196 2.19 3.72 -3.66
CA ILE A 196 2.86 2.98 -4.73
C ILE A 196 2.20 3.13 -6.09
N LEU A 197 0.90 3.44 -6.12
CA LEU A 197 0.16 3.73 -7.35
C LEU A 197 0.74 4.94 -8.08
N ASP A 198 1.21 5.97 -7.35
CA ASP A 198 1.88 7.13 -7.95
C ASP A 198 3.16 6.72 -8.69
N LEU A 199 3.99 5.89 -8.07
CA LEU A 199 5.18 5.36 -8.69
C LEU A 199 4.84 4.49 -9.91
N LEU A 200 3.89 3.57 -9.76
CA LEU A 200 3.51 2.62 -10.79
C LEU A 200 2.95 3.32 -12.04
N PHE A 201 2.01 4.26 -11.87
CA PHE A 201 1.39 4.97 -12.98
C PHE A 201 2.34 5.93 -13.70
N ASN A 202 3.36 6.44 -13.02
CA ASN A 202 4.33 7.36 -13.59
C ASN A 202 5.58 6.66 -14.18
N MET A 203 6.07 5.57 -13.55
CA MET A 203 7.33 4.91 -13.91
C MET A 203 7.13 3.52 -14.56
N GLY A 204 5.94 2.94 -14.41
CA GLY A 204 5.64 1.62 -14.99
C GLY A 204 6.63 0.53 -14.58
N PRO A 205 7.19 -0.22 -15.56
CA PRO A 205 8.14 -1.29 -15.27
C PRO A 205 9.42 -0.83 -14.58
N GLU A 206 9.78 0.46 -14.68
CA GLU A 206 10.96 1.02 -14.00
C GLU A 206 10.73 1.27 -12.50
N SER A 207 9.51 1.07 -11.99
CA SER A 207 9.20 1.20 -10.57
C SER A 207 10.14 0.38 -9.69
N ILE A 208 10.51 -0.82 -10.12
CA ILE A 208 11.45 -1.69 -9.40
C ILE A 208 12.85 -1.07 -9.24
N LEU A 209 13.31 -0.27 -10.21
CA LEU A 209 14.61 0.39 -10.14
C LEU A 209 14.61 1.48 -9.06
N VAL A 210 13.52 2.23 -8.96
CA VAL A 210 13.34 3.25 -7.92
C VAL A 210 13.32 2.58 -6.54
N LEU A 211 12.58 1.49 -6.38
CA LEU A 211 12.48 0.76 -5.11
C LEU A 211 13.81 0.14 -4.66
N LYS A 212 14.65 -0.30 -5.60
CA LYS A 212 15.96 -0.91 -5.33
C LYS A 212 17.12 0.08 -5.40
N ASP A 213 16.87 1.38 -5.62
CA ASP A 213 17.90 2.40 -5.84
C ASP A 213 18.86 2.08 -7.00
N LEU A 214 18.40 1.35 -7.98
CA LEU A 214 19.18 1.01 -9.16
C LEU A 214 19.21 2.19 -10.15
N PRO A 215 20.25 2.32 -10.99
CA PRO A 215 20.23 3.30 -12.05
C PRO A 215 19.13 2.97 -13.07
N PRO A 216 18.56 4.00 -13.75
CA PRO A 216 17.59 3.77 -14.81
C PRO A 216 18.18 2.88 -15.90
N LEU A 217 17.34 2.09 -16.53
CA LEU A 217 17.73 1.35 -17.74
C LEU A 217 17.91 2.39 -18.85
N ILE A 218 19.16 2.82 -19.06
CA ILE A 218 19.49 3.77 -20.11
C ILE A 218 19.42 3.03 -21.45
N PRO A 219 18.77 3.61 -22.46
CA PRO A 219 18.85 3.11 -23.81
C PRO A 219 20.25 3.28 -24.43
#